data_2998bf7ed523318a18a3924a299e2306
#
_entry.id   2998bf7ed523318a18a3924a299e2306
#
_cell.length_a   1.000
_cell.length_b   1.000
_cell.length_c   1.000
_cell.angle_alpha   90.00
_cell.angle_beta   90.00
_cell.angle_gamma   90.00
#
_symmetry.space_group_name_H-M   'P 1'
#
loop_
_entity.id
_entity.type
_entity.pdbx_description
1 polymer ?
#
loop_
_entity_poly.entity_id
_entity_poly.type
_entity_poly.pdbx_seq_one_letter_code
_entity_poly.pdbx_strand_id
1 'polypeptide(L)'
;METVGEIKTARAIAIILPKLAHAAVAVAGVTAGFTAAVSVVTVLEGLWARGRLLAAGYTTESVSTVDDFGSHYDGDRLELTLLGDSLAVGVGAGSPEATVGFLLAEGLSRTARRPVRLRNVAVVGSQSSELVEQLRALEDSEVRPAVAVIIVGGNDVMHLQGIPTAAKYLAHAVRQLRRRGAHVVVATCPDMGTVRPFFQPLRFFAHWLSRLLATTQTIVVLRNGGRAVSLADTVGPIFRQAPRLMFSTDSLHPSALGYARAAEVLLPSVCAAAGYHRDGGGNVPHRIYRKGGRYPLAWFAFRASREAGTEITPAHDRHGRPAFLSGRPAFLNGLSLPNRQHA
;
A
#
# COMPACT_ATOMS: atom_id res chain seq x y z
N MET A 1 29.87 -66.88 0.49
CA MET A 1 28.98 -66.81 1.66
C MET A 1 28.30 -65.46 1.67
N GLU A 2 27.38 -65.25 0.74
CA GLU A 2 26.53 -64.04 0.73
C GLU A 2 25.58 -64.16 1.91
N THR A 3 25.56 -63.14 2.71
CA THR A 3 25.02 -63.21 4.07
C THR A 3 23.49 -63.18 4.05
N VAL A 4 22.88 -64.06 4.86
CA VAL A 4 21.44 -64.11 5.15
C VAL A 4 20.86 -62.75 5.52
N GLY A 5 21.70 -61.77 5.90
CA GLY A 5 21.36 -60.37 6.18
C GLY A 5 20.93 -59.58 4.94
N GLU A 6 21.59 -59.75 3.80
CA GLU A 6 21.27 -58.98 2.56
C GLU A 6 19.94 -59.41 1.97
N ILE A 7 19.61 -60.69 2.02
CA ILE A 7 18.32 -61.23 1.54
C ILE A 7 17.14 -60.74 2.43
N LYS A 8 17.33 -60.61 3.73
CA LYS A 8 16.31 -60.08 4.63
C LYS A 8 16.07 -58.56 4.41
N THR A 9 17.16 -57.81 4.16
CA THR A 9 17.09 -56.37 3.89
C THR A 9 16.42 -56.09 2.53
N ALA A 10 16.78 -56.85 1.47
CA ALA A 10 16.14 -56.72 0.18
C ALA A 10 14.64 -57.05 0.19
N ARG A 11 14.23 -58.11 0.95
CA ARG A 11 12.81 -58.44 1.17
C ARG A 11 12.04 -57.37 1.94
N ALA A 12 12.64 -56.77 2.97
CA ALA A 12 12.02 -55.67 3.74
C ALA A 12 11.84 -54.46 2.86
N ILE A 13 12.81 -54.09 2.05
CA ILE A 13 12.73 -52.95 1.11
C ILE A 13 11.64 -53.22 0.03
N ALA A 14 11.55 -54.42 -0.52
CA ALA A 14 10.54 -54.80 -1.49
C ALA A 14 9.09 -54.72 -0.97
N ILE A 15 8.88 -54.86 0.34
CA ILE A 15 7.55 -54.76 1.00
C ILE A 15 7.24 -53.35 1.41
N ILE A 16 8.23 -52.55 1.82
CA ILE A 16 8.05 -51.20 2.32
C ILE A 16 7.93 -50.16 1.18
N LEU A 17 8.72 -50.30 0.13
CA LEU A 17 8.74 -49.37 -0.99
C LEU A 17 7.36 -49.14 -1.66
N PRO A 18 6.58 -50.18 -2.00
CA PRO A 18 5.25 -49.99 -2.58
C PRO A 18 4.26 -49.37 -1.57
N LYS A 19 4.36 -49.66 -0.30
CA LYS A 19 3.50 -49.05 0.74
C LYS A 19 3.80 -47.57 0.88
N LEU A 20 5.06 -47.16 0.86
CA LEU A 20 5.46 -45.74 0.84
C LEU A 20 5.01 -45.04 -0.42
N ALA A 21 5.12 -45.68 -1.59
CA ALA A 21 4.63 -45.12 -2.84
C ALA A 21 3.12 -44.92 -2.84
N HIS A 22 2.33 -45.87 -2.33
CA HIS A 22 0.88 -45.70 -2.20
C HIS A 22 0.51 -44.61 -1.18
N ALA A 23 1.21 -44.51 -0.07
CA ALA A 23 1.01 -43.45 0.91
C ALA A 23 1.34 -42.06 0.31
N ALA A 24 2.43 -41.95 -0.45
CA ALA A 24 2.80 -40.70 -1.13
C ALA A 24 1.76 -40.29 -2.18
N VAL A 25 1.25 -41.24 -2.97
CA VAL A 25 0.17 -40.98 -3.95
C VAL A 25 -1.11 -40.57 -3.25
N ALA A 26 -1.47 -41.24 -2.16
CA ALA A 26 -2.66 -40.87 -1.39
C ALA A 26 -2.55 -39.47 -0.79
N VAL A 27 -1.40 -39.11 -0.21
CA VAL A 27 -1.13 -37.78 0.32
C VAL A 27 -1.17 -36.74 -0.81
N ALA A 28 -0.54 -37.02 -1.95
CA ALA A 28 -0.58 -36.12 -3.11
C ALA A 28 -2.01 -35.94 -3.64
N GLY A 29 -2.80 -37.00 -3.70
CA GLY A 29 -4.21 -36.92 -4.10
C GLY A 29 -5.07 -36.10 -3.13
N VAL A 30 -4.91 -36.30 -1.83
CA VAL A 30 -5.61 -35.53 -0.79
C VAL A 30 -5.20 -34.06 -0.82
N THR A 31 -3.91 -33.77 -0.96
CA THR A 31 -3.44 -32.37 -1.05
C THR A 31 -3.92 -31.70 -2.33
N ALA A 32 -3.88 -32.37 -3.49
CA ALA A 32 -4.41 -31.85 -4.73
C ALA A 32 -5.92 -31.60 -4.66
N GLY A 33 -6.68 -32.55 -4.12
CA GLY A 33 -8.13 -32.38 -3.91
C GLY A 33 -8.49 -31.25 -2.97
N PHE A 34 -7.77 -31.13 -1.85
CA PHE A 34 -7.93 -30.02 -0.91
C PHE A 34 -7.60 -28.65 -1.56
N THR A 35 -6.48 -28.58 -2.28
CA THR A 35 -6.08 -27.36 -3.01
C THR A 35 -7.12 -26.96 -4.04
N ALA A 36 -7.64 -27.93 -4.82
CA ALA A 36 -8.69 -27.66 -5.79
C ALA A 36 -9.99 -27.18 -5.12
N ALA A 37 -10.42 -27.80 -4.03
CA ALA A 37 -11.61 -27.38 -3.28
C ALA A 37 -11.45 -25.97 -2.72
N VAL A 38 -10.31 -25.65 -2.10
CA VAL A 38 -10.01 -24.30 -1.61
C VAL A 38 -10.02 -23.29 -2.74
N SER A 39 -9.46 -23.63 -3.90
CA SER A 39 -9.44 -22.74 -5.07
C SER A 39 -10.85 -22.47 -5.59
N VAL A 40 -11.70 -23.49 -5.70
CA VAL A 40 -13.09 -23.35 -6.14
C VAL A 40 -13.88 -22.48 -5.17
N VAL A 41 -13.78 -22.73 -3.85
CA VAL A 41 -14.45 -21.92 -2.83
C VAL A 41 -13.99 -20.47 -2.92
N THR A 42 -12.69 -20.22 -3.05
CA THR A 42 -12.12 -18.87 -3.15
C THR A 42 -12.64 -18.12 -4.38
N VAL A 43 -12.75 -18.81 -5.53
CA VAL A 43 -13.30 -18.23 -6.77
C VAL A 43 -14.79 -17.91 -6.59
N LEU A 44 -15.58 -18.83 -6.03
CA LEU A 44 -17.01 -18.62 -5.81
C LEU A 44 -17.26 -17.46 -4.83
N GLU A 45 -16.48 -17.35 -3.75
CA GLU A 45 -16.52 -16.23 -2.82
C GLU A 45 -16.16 -14.91 -3.52
N GLY A 46 -15.14 -14.90 -4.38
CA GLY A 46 -14.74 -13.74 -5.18
C GLY A 46 -15.85 -13.28 -6.11
N LEU A 47 -16.49 -14.20 -6.83
CA LEU A 47 -17.62 -13.90 -7.71
C LEU A 47 -18.83 -13.36 -6.92
N TRP A 48 -19.15 -13.96 -5.78
CA TRP A 48 -20.23 -13.50 -4.92
C TRP A 48 -19.96 -12.12 -4.32
N ALA A 49 -18.73 -11.87 -3.81
CA ALA A 49 -18.32 -10.57 -3.30
C ALA A 49 -18.42 -9.49 -4.40
N ARG A 50 -17.93 -9.82 -5.62
CA ARG A 50 -18.05 -8.93 -6.79
C ARG A 50 -19.50 -8.62 -7.12
N GLY A 51 -20.38 -9.62 -7.12
CA GLY A 51 -21.83 -9.44 -7.36
C GLY A 51 -22.46 -8.47 -6.36
N ARG A 52 -22.11 -8.56 -5.07
CA ARG A 52 -22.59 -7.63 -4.05
C ARG A 52 -22.08 -6.20 -4.26
N LEU A 53 -20.84 -6.04 -4.70
CA LEU A 53 -20.26 -4.72 -4.97
C LEU A 53 -20.93 -4.06 -6.18
N LEU A 54 -21.20 -4.83 -7.24
CA LEU A 54 -21.94 -4.34 -8.41
C LEU A 54 -23.38 -3.98 -8.06
N ALA A 55 -24.04 -4.76 -7.19
CA ALA A 55 -25.39 -4.48 -6.71
C ALA A 55 -25.46 -3.22 -5.82
N ALA A 56 -24.35 -2.79 -5.24
CA ALA A 56 -24.28 -1.54 -4.47
C ALA A 56 -24.30 -0.26 -5.35
N GLY A 57 -24.36 -0.41 -6.68
CA GLY A 57 -24.65 0.70 -7.62
C GLY A 57 -23.51 1.70 -7.82
N TYR A 58 -22.25 1.30 -7.56
CA TYR A 58 -21.11 2.17 -7.85
C TYR A 58 -20.92 2.29 -9.36
N THR A 59 -21.25 3.47 -9.90
CA THR A 59 -20.94 3.80 -11.29
C THR A 59 -19.47 4.07 -11.47
N THR A 60 -18.91 3.63 -12.58
CA THR A 60 -17.50 3.84 -12.97
C THR A 60 -17.22 5.26 -13.47
N GLU A 61 -18.16 6.20 -13.28
CA GLU A 61 -17.96 7.56 -13.75
C GLU A 61 -16.84 8.24 -12.95
N SER A 62 -15.73 8.43 -13.62
CA SER A 62 -14.62 9.25 -13.15
C SER A 62 -14.97 10.70 -13.35
N VAL A 63 -15.50 11.36 -12.35
CA VAL A 63 -15.60 12.81 -12.35
C VAL A 63 -14.27 13.35 -11.85
N SER A 64 -13.45 13.86 -12.78
CA SER A 64 -12.29 14.66 -12.39
C SER A 64 -12.80 15.90 -11.67
N THR A 65 -12.58 15.99 -10.36
CA THR A 65 -12.98 17.16 -9.57
C THR A 65 -11.81 18.10 -9.39
N VAL A 66 -12.12 19.39 -9.39
CA VAL A 66 -11.17 20.46 -9.08
C VAL A 66 -11.81 21.35 -8.03
N ASP A 67 -11.19 21.44 -6.86
CA ASP A 67 -11.67 22.21 -5.73
C ASP A 67 -10.56 23.11 -5.18
N ASP A 68 -10.90 24.33 -4.76
CA ASP A 68 -9.99 25.30 -4.17
C ASP A 68 -10.20 25.43 -2.66
N PHE A 69 -9.11 25.40 -1.89
CA PHE A 69 -9.09 25.48 -0.43
C PHE A 69 -8.25 26.66 0.04
N GLY A 70 -8.67 27.28 1.14
CA GLY A 70 -7.88 28.31 1.79
C GLY A 70 -7.64 29.55 0.93
N SER A 71 -8.63 29.94 0.14
CA SER A 71 -8.59 31.15 -0.71
C SER A 71 -8.36 32.46 0.06
N HIS A 72 -8.54 32.44 1.39
CA HIS A 72 -8.28 33.55 2.29
C HIS A 72 -6.81 33.67 2.70
N TYR A 73 -5.97 32.70 2.38
CA TYR A 73 -4.53 32.77 2.58
C TYR A 73 -3.84 33.42 1.40
N ASP A 74 -2.77 34.16 1.67
CA ASP A 74 -1.92 34.78 0.65
C ASP A 74 -0.86 33.81 0.10
N GLY A 75 -0.28 34.15 -1.06
CA GLY A 75 0.84 33.43 -1.67
C GLY A 75 0.44 32.53 -2.83
N ASP A 76 1.45 31.93 -3.46
CA ASP A 76 1.22 31.07 -4.64
C ASP A 76 0.46 29.81 -4.24
N ARG A 77 -0.46 29.43 -5.12
CA ARG A 77 -1.29 28.24 -4.95
C ARG A 77 -0.46 26.96 -5.01
N LEU A 78 -0.76 26.02 -4.11
CA LEU A 78 -0.19 24.67 -4.14
C LEU A 78 -1.12 23.74 -4.92
N GLU A 79 -0.59 23.07 -5.93
CA GLU A 79 -1.32 22.05 -6.69
C GLU A 79 -1.16 20.68 -6.01
N LEU A 80 -2.26 20.16 -5.44
CA LEU A 80 -2.37 18.82 -4.87
C LEU A 80 -3.16 17.94 -5.83
N THR A 81 -2.56 16.85 -6.27
CA THR A 81 -3.23 15.91 -7.19
C THR A 81 -3.40 14.55 -6.55
N LEU A 82 -4.61 13.98 -6.68
CA LEU A 82 -4.91 12.62 -6.29
C LEU A 82 -5.04 11.73 -7.54
N LEU A 83 -4.43 10.54 -7.43
CA LEU A 83 -4.55 9.46 -8.40
C LEU A 83 -4.88 8.16 -7.64
N GLY A 84 -5.47 7.22 -8.32
CA GLY A 84 -5.68 5.87 -7.75
C GLY A 84 -7.06 5.31 -8.05
N ASP A 85 -7.59 4.60 -7.07
CA ASP A 85 -8.83 3.85 -7.17
C ASP A 85 -9.99 4.52 -6.38
N SER A 86 -11.01 3.74 -6.06
CA SER A 86 -12.18 4.19 -5.31
C SER A 86 -11.87 4.83 -3.95
N LEU A 87 -10.74 4.46 -3.32
CA LEU A 87 -10.30 5.09 -2.07
C LEU A 87 -9.83 6.53 -2.30
N ALA A 88 -9.14 6.79 -3.40
CA ALA A 88 -8.74 8.15 -3.78
C ALA A 88 -9.92 9.00 -4.24
N VAL A 89 -10.93 8.38 -4.89
CA VAL A 89 -12.19 9.04 -5.24
C VAL A 89 -12.98 9.42 -3.99
N GLY A 90 -12.93 8.59 -2.95
CA GLY A 90 -13.68 8.81 -1.70
C GLY A 90 -15.02 8.08 -1.66
N VAL A 91 -15.14 6.95 -2.37
CA VAL A 91 -16.37 6.12 -2.38
C VAL A 91 -16.71 5.70 -0.95
N GLY A 92 -17.96 5.88 -0.54
CA GLY A 92 -18.44 5.54 0.80
C GLY A 92 -18.29 6.65 1.84
N ALA A 93 -17.67 7.78 1.50
CA ALA A 93 -17.48 8.91 2.42
C ALA A 93 -18.79 9.58 2.87
N GLY A 94 -19.83 9.50 2.06
CA GLY A 94 -21.15 10.07 2.33
C GLY A 94 -21.29 11.54 1.97
N SER A 95 -20.19 12.31 1.95
CA SER A 95 -20.17 13.70 1.45
C SER A 95 -18.79 14.02 0.87
N PRO A 96 -18.70 15.03 -0.02
CA PRO A 96 -17.42 15.48 -0.57
C PRO A 96 -16.41 15.88 0.50
N GLU A 97 -16.84 16.54 1.56
CA GLU A 97 -16.01 17.06 2.66
C GLU A 97 -15.38 15.94 3.49
N ALA A 98 -16.00 14.75 3.47
CA ALA A 98 -15.50 13.57 4.20
C ALA A 98 -14.52 12.72 3.37
N THR A 99 -14.26 13.08 2.11
CA THR A 99 -13.32 12.34 1.27
C THR A 99 -11.87 12.57 1.71
N VAL A 100 -11.01 11.59 1.46
CA VAL A 100 -9.58 11.72 1.78
C VAL A 100 -8.95 12.91 1.06
N GLY A 101 -9.35 13.19 -0.18
CA GLY A 101 -8.85 14.30 -0.98
C GLY A 101 -9.15 15.66 -0.34
N PHE A 102 -10.41 15.87 0.03
CA PHE A 102 -10.84 17.09 0.71
C PHE A 102 -10.07 17.30 2.02
N LEU A 103 -10.03 16.27 2.87
CA LEU A 103 -9.38 16.34 4.19
C LEU A 103 -7.87 16.62 4.07
N LEU A 104 -7.20 16.06 3.05
CA LEU A 104 -5.78 16.32 2.79
C LEU A 104 -5.56 17.75 2.27
N ALA A 105 -6.40 18.23 1.34
CA ALA A 105 -6.29 19.57 0.77
C ALA A 105 -6.53 20.65 1.83
N GLU A 106 -7.60 20.50 2.62
CA GLU A 106 -7.90 21.39 3.73
C GLU A 106 -6.79 21.38 4.80
N GLY A 107 -6.33 20.18 5.17
CA GLY A 107 -5.25 20.03 6.16
C GLY A 107 -3.92 20.62 5.67
N LEU A 108 -3.57 20.44 4.40
CA LEU A 108 -2.39 21.02 3.79
C LEU A 108 -2.50 22.55 3.75
N SER A 109 -3.65 23.09 3.31
CA SER A 109 -3.88 24.54 3.23
C SER A 109 -3.74 25.19 4.60
N ARG A 110 -4.36 24.63 5.65
CA ARG A 110 -4.22 25.11 7.02
C ARG A 110 -2.79 25.05 7.55
N THR A 111 -2.05 23.98 7.22
CA THR A 111 -0.67 23.81 7.69
C THR A 111 0.29 24.75 6.97
N ALA A 112 0.15 24.86 5.65
CA ALA A 112 0.99 25.73 4.82
C ALA A 112 0.61 27.22 4.91
N ARG A 113 -0.60 27.52 5.35
CA ARG A 113 -1.22 28.87 5.28
C ARG A 113 -1.16 29.42 3.86
N ARG A 114 -1.54 28.59 2.88
CA ARG A 114 -1.52 28.91 1.46
C ARG A 114 -2.77 28.36 0.77
N PRO A 115 -3.20 28.97 -0.33
CA PRO A 115 -4.25 28.39 -1.16
C PRO A 115 -3.78 27.02 -1.69
N VAL A 116 -4.68 26.04 -1.68
CA VAL A 116 -4.45 24.70 -2.25
C VAL A 116 -5.53 24.42 -3.28
N ARG A 117 -5.13 24.00 -4.47
CA ARG A 117 -6.04 23.44 -5.47
C ARG A 117 -5.91 21.92 -5.44
N LEU A 118 -7.00 21.26 -5.16
CA LEU A 118 -7.14 19.82 -5.27
C LEU A 118 -7.59 19.46 -6.68
N ARG A 119 -6.87 18.57 -7.34
CA ARG A 119 -7.29 17.88 -8.56
C ARG A 119 -7.32 16.40 -8.31
N ASN A 120 -8.50 15.81 -8.44
CA ASN A 120 -8.65 14.36 -8.31
C ASN A 120 -8.91 13.74 -9.69
N VAL A 121 -7.99 12.88 -10.16
CA VAL A 121 -8.11 12.16 -11.43
C VAL A 121 -8.22 10.63 -11.20
N ALA A 122 -8.46 10.23 -9.96
CA ALA A 122 -8.66 8.83 -9.62
C ALA A 122 -9.95 8.28 -10.25
N VAL A 123 -9.96 6.98 -10.52
CA VAL A 123 -11.07 6.28 -11.18
C VAL A 123 -11.48 5.09 -10.33
N VAL A 124 -12.79 4.96 -10.08
CA VAL A 124 -13.34 3.83 -9.32
C VAL A 124 -13.02 2.52 -10.02
N GLY A 125 -12.55 1.53 -9.27
CA GLY A 125 -12.20 0.21 -9.81
C GLY A 125 -10.81 0.11 -10.41
N SER A 126 -10.06 1.21 -10.52
CA SER A 126 -8.73 1.22 -11.12
C SER A 126 -7.76 0.27 -10.44
N GLN A 127 -6.98 -0.42 -11.24
CA GLN A 127 -5.78 -1.14 -10.88
C GLN A 127 -4.54 -0.26 -11.11
N SER A 128 -3.38 -0.70 -10.66
CA SER A 128 -2.12 0.03 -10.88
C SER A 128 -1.79 0.27 -12.36
N SER A 129 -2.25 -0.58 -13.28
CA SER A 129 -2.08 -0.43 -14.72
C SER A 129 -2.74 0.83 -15.28
N GLU A 130 -3.89 1.22 -14.72
CA GLU A 130 -4.69 2.34 -15.19
C GLU A 130 -4.19 3.70 -14.71
N LEU A 131 -3.18 3.72 -13.83
CA LEU A 131 -2.46 4.95 -13.49
C LEU A 131 -1.86 5.63 -14.73
N VAL A 132 -1.61 4.89 -15.82
CA VAL A 132 -1.10 5.45 -17.08
C VAL A 132 -2.12 6.42 -17.70
N GLU A 133 -3.39 6.05 -17.71
CA GLU A 133 -4.45 6.91 -18.26
C GLU A 133 -4.71 8.14 -17.37
N GLN A 134 -4.65 7.95 -16.06
CA GLN A 134 -4.76 9.06 -15.11
C GLN A 134 -3.60 10.06 -15.25
N LEU A 135 -2.40 9.58 -15.58
CA LEU A 135 -1.25 10.43 -15.88
C LEU A 135 -1.45 11.21 -17.20
N ARG A 136 -2.03 10.58 -18.24
CA ARG A 136 -2.37 11.26 -19.49
C ARG A 136 -3.37 12.39 -19.27
N ALA A 137 -4.43 12.15 -18.48
CA ALA A 137 -5.40 13.19 -18.12
C ALA A 137 -4.75 14.40 -17.41
N LEU A 138 -3.67 14.18 -16.66
CA LEU A 138 -2.86 15.27 -16.09
C LEU A 138 -1.97 15.95 -17.14
N GLU A 139 -1.48 15.22 -18.14
CA GLU A 139 -0.70 15.78 -19.25
C GLU A 139 -1.52 16.76 -20.07
N ASP A 140 -2.71 16.35 -20.44
CA ASP A 140 -3.65 17.14 -21.22
C ASP A 140 -4.08 18.43 -20.50
N SER A 141 -4.03 18.44 -19.16
CA SER A 141 -4.40 19.61 -18.35
C SER A 141 -3.26 20.60 -18.10
N GLU A 142 -2.03 20.33 -18.59
CA GLU A 142 -0.81 21.14 -18.35
C GLU A 142 -0.48 21.40 -16.86
N VAL A 143 -1.17 20.75 -15.93
CA VAL A 143 -0.99 20.94 -14.49
C VAL A 143 0.31 20.30 -14.03
N ARG A 144 1.08 21.06 -13.26
CA ARG A 144 2.28 20.59 -12.58
C ARG A 144 2.01 20.45 -11.08
N PRO A 145 1.72 19.23 -10.59
CA PRO A 145 1.45 19.05 -9.17
C PRO A 145 2.69 19.41 -8.32
N ALA A 146 2.49 20.16 -7.25
CA ALA A 146 3.50 20.30 -6.20
C ALA A 146 3.60 19.00 -5.40
N VAL A 147 2.44 18.42 -5.06
CA VAL A 147 2.34 17.12 -4.39
C VAL A 147 1.34 16.25 -5.14
N ALA A 148 1.72 15.00 -5.38
CA ALA A 148 0.84 13.97 -5.92
C ALA A 148 0.67 12.84 -4.88
N VAL A 149 -0.59 12.49 -4.58
CA VAL A 149 -0.95 11.38 -3.71
C VAL A 149 -1.51 10.26 -4.55
N ILE A 150 -0.97 9.06 -4.41
CA ILE A 150 -1.46 7.86 -5.11
C ILE A 150 -2.03 6.90 -4.07
N ILE A 151 -3.28 6.45 -4.25
CA ILE A 151 -3.92 5.45 -3.40
C ILE A 151 -4.44 4.34 -4.33
N VAL A 152 -3.76 3.19 -4.37
CA VAL A 152 -4.07 2.09 -5.28
C VAL A 152 -3.58 0.76 -4.72
N GLY A 153 -4.22 -0.33 -5.12
CA GLY A 153 -3.75 -1.67 -4.78
C GLY A 153 -4.85 -2.62 -4.35
N GLY A 154 -5.97 -2.13 -3.85
CA GLY A 154 -7.11 -2.96 -3.48
C GLY A 154 -7.62 -3.78 -4.67
N ASN A 155 -7.79 -3.12 -5.82
CA ASN A 155 -8.25 -3.77 -7.06
C ASN A 155 -7.19 -4.69 -7.68
N ASP A 156 -5.89 -4.39 -7.54
CA ASP A 156 -4.81 -5.31 -7.95
C ASP A 156 -4.93 -6.66 -7.23
N VAL A 157 -5.25 -6.63 -5.92
CA VAL A 157 -5.48 -7.84 -5.12
C VAL A 157 -6.78 -8.55 -5.53
N MET A 158 -7.86 -7.80 -5.69
CA MET A 158 -9.18 -8.37 -6.02
C MET A 158 -9.24 -9.00 -7.41
N HIS A 159 -8.54 -8.45 -8.38
CA HIS A 159 -8.46 -8.95 -9.76
C HIS A 159 -7.25 -9.85 -10.02
N LEU A 160 -6.49 -10.18 -8.97
CA LEU A 160 -5.29 -11.01 -9.03
C LEU A 160 -4.28 -10.50 -10.07
N GLN A 161 -4.20 -9.19 -10.26
CA GLN A 161 -3.13 -8.61 -11.05
C GLN A 161 -1.79 -8.95 -10.42
N GLY A 162 -0.89 -9.57 -11.16
CA GLY A 162 0.39 -10.01 -10.61
C GLY A 162 1.16 -8.88 -9.93
N ILE A 163 1.66 -9.10 -8.71
CA ILE A 163 2.40 -8.11 -7.91
C ILE A 163 3.53 -7.43 -8.70
N PRO A 164 4.34 -8.16 -9.51
CA PRO A 164 5.38 -7.51 -10.34
C PRO A 164 4.81 -6.52 -11.36
N THR A 165 3.64 -6.82 -11.93
CA THR A 165 2.94 -5.95 -12.89
C THR A 165 2.44 -4.69 -12.20
N ALA A 166 1.73 -4.81 -11.08
CA ALA A 166 1.27 -3.67 -10.28
C ALA A 166 2.45 -2.78 -9.86
N ALA A 167 3.54 -3.39 -9.37
CA ALA A 167 4.75 -2.68 -8.97
C ALA A 167 5.41 -1.92 -10.15
N LYS A 168 5.44 -2.51 -11.36
CA LYS A 168 5.99 -1.87 -12.56
C LYS A 168 5.21 -0.60 -12.93
N TYR A 169 3.89 -0.67 -12.93
CA TYR A 169 3.03 0.48 -13.26
C TYR A 169 3.11 1.57 -12.21
N LEU A 170 3.08 1.21 -10.92
CA LEU A 170 3.27 2.17 -9.84
C LEU A 170 4.64 2.85 -9.91
N ALA A 171 5.72 2.09 -10.16
CA ALA A 171 7.04 2.64 -10.33
C ALA A 171 7.11 3.61 -11.52
N HIS A 172 6.38 3.30 -12.62
CA HIS A 172 6.27 4.20 -13.77
C HIS A 172 5.56 5.50 -13.38
N ALA A 173 4.43 5.42 -12.70
CA ALA A 173 3.67 6.59 -12.28
C ALA A 173 4.49 7.51 -11.35
N VAL A 174 5.15 6.95 -10.35
CA VAL A 174 6.03 7.70 -9.45
C VAL A 174 7.14 8.41 -10.22
N ARG A 175 7.81 7.73 -11.17
CA ARG A 175 8.87 8.36 -11.99
C ARG A 175 8.35 9.51 -12.86
N GLN A 176 7.19 9.34 -13.50
CA GLN A 176 6.62 10.38 -14.36
C GLN A 176 6.23 11.63 -13.55
N LEU A 177 5.56 11.46 -12.43
CA LEU A 177 5.22 12.55 -11.52
C LEU A 177 6.48 13.26 -10.99
N ARG A 178 7.50 12.50 -10.57
CA ARG A 178 8.77 13.05 -10.12
C ARG A 178 9.51 13.85 -11.20
N ARG A 179 9.47 13.38 -12.47
CA ARG A 179 10.07 14.12 -13.62
C ARG A 179 9.37 15.45 -13.87
N ARG A 180 8.10 15.58 -13.51
CA ARG A 180 7.32 16.82 -13.60
C ARG A 180 7.53 17.74 -12.40
N GLY A 181 8.40 17.38 -11.47
CA GLY A 181 8.68 18.15 -10.27
C GLY A 181 7.79 17.84 -9.07
N ALA A 182 6.79 16.95 -9.22
CA ALA A 182 5.91 16.59 -8.11
C ALA A 182 6.64 15.84 -7.00
N HIS A 183 6.33 16.14 -5.76
CA HIS A 183 6.64 15.28 -4.63
C HIS A 183 5.55 14.22 -4.48
N VAL A 184 5.93 12.93 -4.51
CA VAL A 184 4.97 11.84 -4.57
C VAL A 184 4.84 11.15 -3.21
N VAL A 185 3.61 11.04 -2.72
CA VAL A 185 3.22 10.25 -1.54
C VAL A 185 2.34 9.10 -2.01
N VAL A 186 2.68 7.89 -1.64
CA VAL A 186 1.88 6.70 -1.96
C VAL A 186 1.33 6.11 -0.68
N ALA A 187 0.01 6.06 -0.59
CA ALA A 187 -0.68 5.23 0.37
C ALA A 187 -0.66 3.79 -0.16
N THR A 188 0.05 2.90 0.53
CA THR A 188 0.18 1.50 0.06
C THR A 188 -1.12 0.73 0.24
N CYS A 189 -1.26 -0.38 -0.47
CA CYS A 189 -2.43 -1.25 -0.43
C CYS A 189 -2.91 -1.47 1.00
N PRO A 190 -4.19 -1.21 1.32
CA PRO A 190 -4.77 -1.50 2.62
C PRO A 190 -4.80 -3.01 2.89
N ASP A 191 -5.01 -3.39 4.15
CA ASP A 191 -5.20 -4.79 4.52
C ASP A 191 -6.56 -5.30 4.04
N MET A 192 -6.58 -5.96 2.88
CA MET A 192 -7.81 -6.51 2.29
C MET A 192 -8.42 -7.63 3.14
N GLY A 193 -7.69 -8.21 4.08
CA GLY A 193 -8.24 -9.14 5.08
C GLY A 193 -9.18 -8.49 6.11
N THR A 194 -9.27 -7.16 6.15
CA THR A 194 -10.24 -6.44 7.00
C THR A 194 -11.62 -6.30 6.36
N VAL A 195 -11.71 -6.51 5.05
CA VAL A 195 -12.94 -6.37 4.25
C VAL A 195 -13.97 -7.42 4.67
N ARG A 196 -15.14 -6.97 5.08
CA ARG A 196 -16.17 -7.83 5.70
C ARG A 196 -16.88 -8.80 4.75
N PRO A 197 -17.15 -8.46 3.49
CA PRO A 197 -17.72 -9.40 2.51
C PRO A 197 -16.86 -10.64 2.25
N PHE A 198 -15.57 -10.62 2.60
CA PHE A 198 -14.70 -11.78 2.40
C PHE A 198 -14.84 -12.78 3.55
N PHE A 199 -15.11 -14.05 3.22
CA PHE A 199 -15.11 -15.17 4.14
C PHE A 199 -13.76 -15.92 4.08
N GLN A 200 -13.60 -16.95 4.88
CA GLN A 200 -12.47 -17.85 4.78
C GLN A 200 -12.74 -18.91 3.70
N PRO A 201 -11.76 -19.23 2.82
CA PRO A 201 -10.34 -18.86 2.91
C PRO A 201 -9.96 -17.56 2.19
N LEU A 202 -10.85 -16.93 1.42
CA LEU A 202 -10.55 -15.73 0.63
C LEU A 202 -9.94 -14.60 1.48
N ARG A 203 -10.49 -14.38 2.68
CA ARG A 203 -9.98 -13.37 3.62
C ARG A 203 -8.51 -13.58 3.98
N PHE A 204 -8.09 -14.84 4.20
CA PHE A 204 -6.71 -15.18 4.51
C PHE A 204 -5.78 -14.85 3.34
N PHE A 205 -6.14 -15.26 2.12
CA PHE A 205 -5.37 -14.97 0.92
C PHE A 205 -5.31 -13.46 0.61
N ALA A 206 -6.43 -12.76 0.74
CA ALA A 206 -6.50 -11.31 0.54
C ALA A 206 -5.60 -10.56 1.53
N HIS A 207 -5.56 -10.98 2.81
CA HIS A 207 -4.65 -10.43 3.80
C HIS A 207 -3.18 -10.58 3.37
N TRP A 208 -2.74 -11.79 3.06
CA TRP A 208 -1.33 -12.03 2.72
C TRP A 208 -0.93 -11.37 1.40
N LEU A 209 -1.81 -11.42 0.40
CA LEU A 209 -1.54 -10.83 -0.90
C LEU A 209 -1.45 -9.29 -0.83
N SER A 210 -2.37 -8.65 -0.09
CA SER A 210 -2.32 -7.21 0.13
C SER A 210 -1.07 -6.77 0.90
N ARG A 211 -0.62 -7.55 1.89
CA ARG A 211 0.61 -7.29 2.63
C ARG A 211 1.86 -7.40 1.75
N LEU A 212 1.91 -8.42 0.90
CA LEU A 212 3.02 -8.60 -0.04
C LEU A 212 3.04 -7.48 -1.08
N LEU A 213 1.87 -7.10 -1.60
CA LEU A 213 1.76 -5.96 -2.51
C LEU A 213 2.20 -4.66 -1.83
N ALA A 214 1.70 -4.34 -0.63
CA ALA A 214 2.07 -3.14 0.12
C ALA A 214 3.59 -3.05 0.36
N THR A 215 4.22 -4.18 0.72
CA THR A 215 5.68 -4.25 0.89
C THR A 215 6.41 -3.94 -0.43
N THR A 216 5.93 -4.52 -1.54
CA THR A 216 6.51 -4.30 -2.86
C THR A 216 6.31 -2.86 -3.33
N GLN A 217 5.12 -2.29 -3.11
CA GLN A 217 4.82 -0.87 -3.37
C GLN A 217 5.78 0.03 -2.60
N THR A 218 5.98 -0.22 -1.30
CA THR A 218 6.93 0.54 -0.48
C THR A 218 8.33 0.53 -1.07
N ILE A 219 8.83 -0.65 -1.47
CA ILE A 219 10.15 -0.80 -2.08
C ILE A 219 10.28 0.03 -3.36
N VAL A 220 9.32 -0.11 -4.29
CA VAL A 220 9.41 0.57 -5.59
C VAL A 220 9.22 2.08 -5.46
N VAL A 221 8.34 2.53 -4.56
CA VAL A 221 8.13 3.96 -4.29
C VAL A 221 9.40 4.61 -3.77
N LEU A 222 10.03 4.01 -2.75
CA LEU A 222 11.28 4.52 -2.18
C LEU A 222 12.42 4.53 -3.18
N ARG A 223 12.55 3.49 -4.02
CA ARG A 223 13.57 3.42 -5.08
C ARG A 223 13.41 4.51 -6.11
N ASN A 224 12.18 4.99 -6.33
CA ASN A 224 11.89 6.05 -7.30
C ASN A 224 11.74 7.44 -6.67
N GLY A 225 12.16 7.62 -5.41
CA GLY A 225 12.21 8.92 -4.74
C GLY A 225 10.86 9.43 -4.23
N GLY A 226 9.86 8.57 -4.11
CA GLY A 226 8.58 8.86 -3.47
C GLY A 226 8.61 8.56 -1.96
N ARG A 227 7.53 8.93 -1.27
CA ARG A 227 7.23 8.59 0.12
C ARG A 227 6.18 7.51 0.16
N ALA A 228 6.29 6.54 1.05
CA ALA A 228 5.32 5.47 1.22
C ALA A 228 4.72 5.52 2.64
N VAL A 229 3.40 5.46 2.72
CA VAL A 229 2.63 5.41 3.97
C VAL A 229 1.84 4.11 4.00
N SER A 230 2.05 3.29 5.02
CA SER A 230 1.40 1.99 5.15
C SER A 230 -0.02 2.13 5.69
N LEU A 231 -1.05 2.04 4.83
CA LEU A 231 -2.44 2.01 5.30
C LEU A 231 -2.75 0.72 6.06
N ALA A 232 -2.19 -0.40 5.64
CA ALA A 232 -2.44 -1.69 6.29
C ALA A 232 -2.01 -1.71 7.77
N ASP A 233 -0.94 -0.99 8.11
CA ASP A 233 -0.39 -0.95 9.48
C ASP A 233 -0.94 0.21 10.28
N THR A 234 -1.19 1.34 9.65
CA THR A 234 -1.60 2.57 10.34
C THR A 234 -3.09 2.59 10.66
N VAL A 235 -3.93 2.24 9.70
CA VAL A 235 -5.40 2.23 9.87
C VAL A 235 -6.01 0.83 9.98
N GLY A 236 -5.36 -0.20 9.46
CA GLY A 236 -5.85 -1.58 9.48
C GLY A 236 -6.26 -2.10 10.86
N PRO A 237 -5.51 -1.84 11.96
CA PRO A 237 -5.91 -2.26 13.31
C PRO A 237 -7.26 -1.69 13.75
N ILE A 238 -7.52 -0.39 13.48
CA ILE A 238 -8.79 0.27 13.83
C ILE A 238 -9.95 -0.31 13.00
N PHE A 239 -9.71 -0.57 11.70
CA PHE A 239 -10.71 -1.21 10.84
C PHE A 239 -11.08 -2.63 11.30
N ARG A 240 -10.14 -3.36 11.89
CA ARG A 240 -10.43 -4.67 12.51
C ARG A 240 -11.22 -4.56 13.81
N GLN A 241 -10.87 -3.58 14.66
CA GLN A 241 -11.49 -3.40 15.98
C GLN A 241 -12.89 -2.82 15.90
N ALA A 242 -13.13 -1.84 15.04
CA ALA A 242 -14.39 -1.12 14.93
C ALA A 242 -14.93 -1.07 13.49
N PRO A 243 -15.13 -2.24 12.83
CA PRO A 243 -15.46 -2.27 11.41
C PRO A 243 -16.79 -1.59 11.05
N ARG A 244 -17.79 -1.63 11.95
CA ARG A 244 -19.08 -0.97 11.71
C ARG A 244 -18.99 0.56 11.68
N LEU A 245 -17.95 1.14 12.27
CA LEU A 245 -17.69 2.58 12.27
C LEU A 245 -16.75 2.98 11.15
N MET A 246 -15.80 2.10 10.80
CA MET A 246 -14.74 2.39 9.84
C MET A 246 -15.15 2.14 8.40
N PHE A 247 -16.02 1.16 8.15
CA PHE A 247 -16.56 0.88 6.81
C PHE A 247 -17.89 1.57 6.58
N SER A 248 -18.17 1.93 5.33
CA SER A 248 -19.47 2.38 4.86
C SER A 248 -20.47 1.23 4.84
N THR A 249 -21.69 1.50 4.39
CA THR A 249 -22.79 0.51 4.32
C THR A 249 -22.45 -0.70 3.45
N ASP A 250 -21.57 -0.56 2.47
CA ASP A 250 -21.11 -1.65 1.60
C ASP A 250 -20.11 -2.60 2.28
N SER A 251 -19.60 -2.22 3.45
CA SER A 251 -18.61 -2.98 4.22
C SER A 251 -17.27 -3.24 3.50
N LEU A 252 -17.00 -2.49 2.41
CA LEU A 252 -15.77 -2.52 1.62
C LEU A 252 -15.03 -1.19 1.70
N HIS A 253 -15.71 -0.11 1.34
CA HIS A 253 -15.12 1.22 1.33
C HIS A 253 -15.17 1.87 2.72
N PRO A 254 -14.22 2.76 3.04
CA PRO A 254 -14.25 3.49 4.30
C PRO A 254 -15.50 4.35 4.46
N SER A 255 -15.99 4.50 5.68
CA SER A 255 -16.93 5.53 6.06
C SER A 255 -16.24 6.91 6.13
N ALA A 256 -17.00 7.98 6.39
CA ALA A 256 -16.45 9.29 6.71
C ALA A 256 -15.37 9.23 7.79
N LEU A 257 -15.61 8.47 8.88
CA LEU A 257 -14.64 8.27 9.95
C LEU A 257 -13.42 7.47 9.49
N GLY A 258 -13.62 6.45 8.64
CA GLY A 258 -12.52 5.69 8.04
C GLY A 258 -11.60 6.56 7.18
N TYR A 259 -12.17 7.45 6.37
CA TYR A 259 -11.41 8.42 5.59
C TYR A 259 -10.70 9.46 6.46
N ALA A 260 -11.35 9.94 7.52
CA ALA A 260 -10.70 10.86 8.46
C ALA A 260 -9.45 10.24 9.09
N ARG A 261 -9.51 8.95 9.47
CA ARG A 261 -8.33 8.22 9.99
C ARG A 261 -7.24 8.03 8.93
N ALA A 262 -7.63 7.73 7.69
CA ALA A 262 -6.66 7.62 6.59
C ALA A 262 -5.99 8.99 6.30
N ALA A 263 -6.76 10.07 6.27
CA ALA A 263 -6.24 11.43 6.08
C ALA A 263 -5.31 11.86 7.22
N GLU A 264 -5.66 11.56 8.48
CA GLU A 264 -4.83 11.85 9.66
C GLU A 264 -3.43 11.24 9.54
N VAL A 265 -3.33 10.03 9.01
CA VAL A 265 -2.06 9.31 8.82
C VAL A 265 -1.29 9.82 7.60
N LEU A 266 -1.97 10.20 6.53
CA LEU A 266 -1.37 10.66 5.28
C LEU A 266 -0.90 12.12 5.35
N LEU A 267 -1.64 12.97 6.07
CA LEU A 267 -1.43 14.42 6.08
C LEU A 267 0.01 14.83 6.47
N PRO A 268 0.65 14.24 7.49
CA PRO A 268 2.04 14.60 7.82
C PRO A 268 3.00 14.38 6.66
N SER A 269 2.85 13.27 5.91
CA SER A 269 3.65 12.96 4.74
C SER A 269 3.38 13.91 3.58
N VAL A 270 2.12 14.30 3.38
CA VAL A 270 1.71 15.28 2.36
C VAL A 270 2.27 16.67 2.68
N CYS A 271 2.16 17.13 3.92
CA CYS A 271 2.74 18.39 4.36
C CYS A 271 4.27 18.40 4.22
N ALA A 272 4.93 17.33 4.65
CA ALA A 272 6.38 17.20 4.52
C ALA A 272 6.83 17.14 3.04
N ALA A 273 6.04 16.52 2.16
CA ALA A 273 6.27 16.52 0.72
C ALA A 273 6.15 17.91 0.12
N ALA A 274 5.22 18.73 0.60
CA ALA A 274 5.05 20.12 0.21
C ALA A 274 6.08 21.08 0.83
N GLY A 275 7.00 20.59 1.68
CA GLY A 275 8.01 21.41 2.35
C GLY A 275 7.55 22.04 3.67
N TYR A 276 6.36 21.69 4.15
CA TYR A 276 5.81 22.21 5.42
C TYR A 276 5.91 21.16 6.50
N HIS A 277 6.70 21.46 7.52
CA HIS A 277 6.79 20.64 8.73
C HIS A 277 5.91 21.28 9.81
N ARG A 278 5.07 20.49 10.43
CA ARG A 278 4.29 20.94 11.58
C ARG A 278 5.21 20.96 12.79
N ASP A 279 5.72 22.13 13.13
CA ASP A 279 6.39 22.35 14.41
C ASP A 279 5.34 22.30 15.53
N GLY A 280 5.42 21.26 16.34
CA GLY A 280 4.76 21.21 17.65
C GLY A 280 3.36 20.60 17.70
N GLY A 281 3.26 19.46 18.34
CA GLY A 281 2.10 19.10 19.14
C GLY A 281 0.96 18.39 18.43
N GLY A 282 1.24 17.25 17.90
CA GLY A 282 0.23 16.23 17.65
C GLY A 282 0.91 14.87 17.75
N ASN A 283 0.37 14.03 18.61
CA ASN A 283 0.90 12.72 18.97
C ASN A 283 0.80 11.72 17.80
N VAL A 284 1.47 12.03 16.70
CA VAL A 284 1.73 11.07 15.64
C VAL A 284 3.17 10.61 15.85
N PRO A 285 3.44 9.35 16.14
CA PRO A 285 4.79 8.87 16.28
C PRO A 285 5.47 8.95 14.90
N HIS A 286 6.14 10.08 14.64
CA HIS A 286 7.02 10.26 13.50
C HIS A 286 8.28 9.43 13.73
N ARG A 287 8.18 8.13 13.62
CA ARG A 287 9.38 7.34 13.36
C ARG A 287 9.69 7.44 11.89
N ILE A 288 10.32 8.55 11.50
CA ILE A 288 11.00 8.65 10.24
C ILE A 288 12.13 7.60 10.30
N TYR A 289 11.98 6.51 9.60
CA TYR A 289 13.10 5.59 9.37
C TYR A 289 14.10 6.30 8.47
N ARG A 290 14.97 7.09 9.08
CA ARG A 290 16.15 7.57 8.39
C ARG A 290 16.95 6.35 7.96
N LYS A 291 17.14 6.24 6.68
CA LYS A 291 17.91 5.23 6.03
C LYS A 291 19.31 5.17 6.62
N GLY A 292 19.64 4.05 7.11
CA GLY A 292 20.99 3.81 7.55
C GLY A 292 21.07 2.53 8.36
N GLY A 293 21.29 1.41 7.75
CA GLY A 293 21.55 0.16 8.42
C GLY A 293 22.27 -0.81 7.51
N ARG A 294 22.92 -1.76 8.09
CA ARG A 294 23.47 -2.93 7.42
C ARG A 294 22.42 -3.77 6.69
N TYR A 295 21.15 -3.38 6.80
CA TYR A 295 20.01 -4.16 6.28
C TYR A 295 19.61 -3.66 4.89
N PRO A 296 19.19 -4.57 3.99
CA PRO A 296 18.67 -4.23 2.68
C PRO A 296 17.42 -3.33 2.78
N LEU A 297 17.19 -2.49 1.75
CA LEU A 297 16.00 -1.65 1.67
C LEU A 297 14.70 -2.45 1.84
N ALA A 298 14.66 -3.67 1.28
CA ALA A 298 13.53 -4.59 1.41
C ALA A 298 13.19 -4.93 2.87
N TRP A 299 14.19 -5.08 3.74
CA TRP A 299 13.97 -5.34 5.16
C TRP A 299 13.31 -4.14 5.85
N PHE A 300 13.77 -2.92 5.55
CA PHE A 300 13.15 -1.72 6.11
C PHE A 300 11.71 -1.53 5.61
N ALA A 301 11.46 -1.78 4.32
CA ALA A 301 10.12 -1.74 3.75
C ALA A 301 9.20 -2.79 4.41
N PHE A 302 9.70 -4.01 4.61
CA PHE A 302 8.96 -5.08 5.29
C PHE A 302 8.66 -4.71 6.74
N ARG A 303 9.60 -4.11 7.45
CA ARG A 303 9.39 -3.65 8.82
C ARG A 303 8.43 -2.48 8.88
N ALA A 304 8.57 -1.49 7.99
CA ALA A 304 7.66 -0.36 7.89
C ALA A 304 6.23 -0.80 7.62
N SER A 305 6.03 -1.82 6.78
CA SER A 305 4.70 -2.37 6.52
C SER A 305 4.06 -3.08 7.72
N ARG A 306 4.76 -3.17 8.86
CA ARG A 306 4.27 -3.80 10.10
C ARG A 306 4.21 -2.85 11.30
N GLU A 307 4.80 -1.67 11.18
CA GLU A 307 4.81 -0.67 12.28
C GLU A 307 3.81 0.45 11.98
N ALA A 308 2.76 0.54 12.77
CA ALA A 308 1.74 1.58 12.66
C ALA A 308 2.36 2.97 12.74
N GLY A 309 1.91 3.89 11.88
CA GLY A 309 2.41 5.26 11.82
C GLY A 309 3.82 5.40 11.24
N THR A 310 4.38 4.34 10.64
CA THR A 310 5.71 4.40 10.05
C THR A 310 5.65 4.95 8.63
N GLU A 311 6.42 6.01 8.39
CA GLU A 311 6.71 6.56 7.07
C GLU A 311 8.15 6.23 6.71
N ILE A 312 8.39 5.74 5.48
CA ILE A 312 9.74 5.56 4.95
C ILE A 312 10.03 6.69 3.98
N THR A 313 10.94 7.58 4.37
CA THR A 313 11.45 8.63 3.50
C THR A 313 12.80 8.19 2.93
N PRO A 314 13.04 8.29 1.61
CA PRO A 314 14.34 8.02 1.04
C PRO A 314 15.36 9.01 1.61
N ALA A 315 16.45 8.49 2.24
CA ALA A 315 17.53 9.32 2.66
C ALA A 315 18.31 9.81 1.43
N HIS A 316 18.68 11.07 1.43
CA HIS A 316 19.55 11.66 0.41
C HIS A 316 20.96 11.82 0.96
N ASP A 317 21.96 11.68 0.09
CA ASP A 317 23.33 12.04 0.39
C ASP A 317 23.50 13.58 0.42
N ARG A 318 24.68 14.06 0.74
CA ARG A 318 24.99 15.51 0.78
C ARG A 318 24.81 16.22 -0.57
N HIS A 319 24.65 15.47 -1.66
CA HIS A 319 24.47 15.97 -3.01
C HIS A 319 23.02 15.82 -3.52
N GLY A 320 22.07 15.49 -2.62
CA GLY A 320 20.67 15.31 -2.97
C GLY A 320 20.37 14.02 -3.72
N ARG A 321 21.30 13.07 -3.82
CA ARG A 321 21.10 11.76 -4.46
C ARG A 321 20.52 10.76 -3.46
N PRO A 322 19.60 9.89 -3.86
CA PRO A 322 19.12 8.84 -2.98
C PRO A 322 20.29 8.01 -2.44
N ALA A 323 20.44 7.93 -1.12
CA ALA A 323 21.62 7.34 -0.47
C ALA A 323 21.87 5.88 -0.83
N PHE A 324 20.87 5.15 -1.33
CA PHE A 324 21.04 3.78 -1.82
C PHE A 324 21.77 3.67 -3.16
N LEU A 325 21.86 4.78 -3.92
CA LEU A 325 22.63 4.84 -5.17
C LEU A 325 24.11 5.20 -4.93
N SER A 326 24.43 5.75 -3.75
CA SER A 326 25.78 6.19 -3.41
C SER A 326 26.65 5.13 -2.74
N GLY A 327 26.15 3.92 -2.53
CA GLY A 327 26.89 2.79 -1.94
C GLY A 327 27.34 2.96 -0.48
N ARG A 328 27.16 4.14 0.13
CA ARG A 328 27.46 4.41 1.55
C ARG A 328 26.18 4.55 2.37
N PRO A 329 25.97 3.75 3.41
CA PRO A 329 24.82 3.88 4.29
C PRO A 329 24.89 5.21 5.05
N ALA A 330 23.87 6.07 4.85
CA ALA A 330 23.82 7.44 5.40
C ALA A 330 23.78 7.51 6.94
N PHE A 331 23.59 6.39 7.64
CA PHE A 331 23.46 6.37 9.11
C PHE A 331 24.79 6.30 9.87
N LEU A 332 25.88 5.96 9.21
CA LEU A 332 27.20 5.95 9.87
C LEU A 332 27.67 7.37 10.24
N ASN A 333 27.01 8.42 9.76
CA ASN A 333 27.36 9.80 10.04
C ASN A 333 26.65 10.41 11.27
N GLY A 334 25.82 9.65 11.99
CA GLY A 334 25.03 10.16 13.12
C GLY A 334 25.04 9.30 14.39
N LEU A 335 25.70 8.15 14.38
CA LEU A 335 25.94 7.37 15.58
C LEU A 335 27.37 7.66 16.08
N SER A 336 27.51 8.64 16.96
CA SER A 336 28.55 8.62 17.96
C SER A 336 28.33 7.35 18.78
N LEU A 337 29.16 6.33 18.53
CA LEU A 337 29.28 5.20 19.43
C LEU A 337 29.69 5.78 20.80
N PRO A 338 29.01 5.41 21.90
CA PRO A 338 29.52 5.76 23.21
C PRO A 338 30.92 5.15 23.30
N ASN A 339 31.87 6.04 23.58
CA ASN A 339 33.26 5.72 23.81
C ASN A 339 33.30 4.67 24.92
N ARG A 340 33.68 3.42 24.61
CA ARG A 340 34.12 2.47 25.63
C ARG A 340 35.40 3.00 26.20
N GLN A 341 35.30 3.85 27.23
CA GLN A 341 36.40 4.08 28.14
C GLN A 341 36.17 3.17 29.36
N HIS A 342 37.08 2.25 29.46
CA HIS A 342 37.61 1.61 30.67
C HIS A 342 36.62 1.05 31.72
N ALA A 343 36.50 -0.26 31.79
CA ALA A 343 36.88 -1.03 32.98
C ALA A 343 37.20 -2.47 32.53
#